data_ca6ebec2d9668ca9755bbfb3eb147cb7
#
_entry.id   ca6ebec2d9668ca9755bbfb3eb147cb7
#
_cell.length_a   1.000
_cell.length_b   1.000
_cell.length_c   1.000
_cell.angle_alpha   90.00
_cell.angle_beta   90.00
_cell.angle_gamma   90.00
#
_symmetry.space_group_name_H-M   'P 1'
#
loop_
_entity.id
_entity.type
_entity.pdbx_description
1 polymer ?
#
loop_
_entity_poly.entity_id
_entity_poly.type
_entity_poly.pdbx_seq_one_letter_code
_entity_poly.pdbx_strand_id
1 'polypeptide(L)'
;MPDFKIEIRARLAELQLSPVREAEIVEELSQHLEQEYERALSCGASDDEARRQVLEQLNASDLLGRELKHVEHRISDQPTLLGSERKINLFADLLQDLRYGVRTLAKNPGFTGIAVVALALGIGANSAIFSVVDAVLLRPLPFKNPTQLVMLWENAAHLGFPRDTPSPANFLDWHKQATSFTGMAAMSERSFNLTGVGEPERLEGRRVSANLFELLGVSARLGRTFVPEDDKPGTHIVLLSHSLWQRRFGSDPSAVGRALTLNGESYTVVGVMPPFVQLPGFENRNDQLWVPIAFPAEEAAERGNHFLEVIARLKPGITLKQAQAEMDTIAARLEKQYPTYNTRRGAVVVPLHEQVVGEIRPALLILLGAVAFVLLIACANVANLLLARAAVRQKEIALRLALGASRSRLTRQFLTESVLLALFGAGLGLLLALAGIQVLKTLIPVTIAQV
;
A
#
# COMPACT_ATOMS: atom_id res chain seq x y z
N MET A 1 -43.65 66.40 -39.90
CA MET A 1 -44.05 65.15 -39.31
C MET A 1 -44.37 65.41 -37.85
N PRO A 2 -45.49 64.95 -37.32
CA PRO A 2 -45.79 65.09 -35.91
C PRO A 2 -44.90 64.18 -35.09
N ASP A 3 -44.30 64.71 -33.97
CA ASP A 3 -43.50 63.93 -33.03
C ASP A 3 -44.42 63.23 -32.04
N PHE A 4 -44.61 61.93 -32.17
CA PHE A 4 -45.45 61.09 -31.29
C PHE A 4 -44.74 60.68 -29.99
N LYS A 5 -43.45 60.99 -29.81
CA LYS A 5 -42.63 60.54 -28.66
C LYS A 5 -43.14 61.12 -27.33
N ILE A 6 -43.72 62.37 -27.37
CA ILE A 6 -44.24 63.01 -26.17
C ILE A 6 -45.50 62.29 -25.67
N GLU A 7 -46.45 61.99 -26.57
CA GLU A 7 -47.68 61.29 -26.24
C GLU A 7 -47.45 59.87 -25.77
N ILE A 8 -46.46 59.15 -26.36
CA ILE A 8 -46.06 57.82 -25.93
C ILE A 8 -45.47 57.84 -24.56
N ARG A 9 -44.53 58.76 -24.25
CA ARG A 9 -43.91 58.90 -22.92
C ARG A 9 -44.93 59.22 -21.83
N ALA A 10 -45.91 60.09 -22.09
CA ALA A 10 -46.93 60.42 -21.14
C ALA A 10 -47.75 59.19 -20.67
N ARG A 11 -47.92 58.20 -21.54
CA ARG A 11 -48.65 56.98 -21.25
C ARG A 11 -47.78 55.88 -20.61
N LEU A 12 -46.53 55.82 -20.99
CA LEU A 12 -45.61 54.87 -20.37
C LEU A 12 -45.19 55.26 -18.95
N ALA A 13 -45.41 56.56 -18.57
CA ALA A 13 -45.05 57.04 -17.25
C ALA A 13 -45.76 56.28 -16.10
N GLU A 14 -46.96 55.75 -16.34
CA GLU A 14 -47.72 54.96 -15.34
C GLU A 14 -47.15 53.55 -15.14
N LEU A 15 -46.31 53.04 -16.07
CA LEU A 15 -45.79 51.68 -16.05
C LEU A 15 -44.46 51.51 -15.30
N GLN A 16 -43.84 52.59 -14.80
CA GLN A 16 -42.59 52.60 -14.03
C GLN A 16 -41.47 51.76 -14.68
N LEU A 17 -41.28 51.86 -15.99
CA LEU A 17 -40.27 51.14 -16.75
C LEU A 17 -38.84 51.64 -16.44
N SER A 18 -37.84 50.80 -16.66
CA SER A 18 -36.45 51.25 -16.58
C SER A 18 -36.16 52.30 -17.70
N PRO A 19 -35.29 53.30 -17.47
CA PRO A 19 -34.99 54.37 -18.44
C PRO A 19 -34.56 53.87 -19.81
N VAL A 20 -33.80 52.78 -19.86
CA VAL A 20 -33.31 52.17 -21.09
C VAL A 20 -34.44 51.49 -21.86
N ARG A 21 -35.33 50.82 -21.15
CA ARG A 21 -36.46 50.11 -21.76
C ARG A 21 -37.54 51.06 -22.21
N GLU A 22 -37.77 52.11 -21.45
CA GLU A 22 -38.68 53.18 -21.84
C GLU A 22 -38.22 53.82 -23.17
N ALA A 23 -36.91 54.12 -23.31
CA ALA A 23 -36.37 54.70 -24.54
C ALA A 23 -36.54 53.78 -25.75
N GLU A 24 -36.34 52.44 -25.58
CA GLU A 24 -36.51 51.43 -26.64
C GLU A 24 -37.97 51.39 -27.11
N ILE A 25 -38.90 51.27 -26.16
CA ILE A 25 -40.32 51.19 -26.44
C ILE A 25 -40.86 52.48 -27.10
N VAL A 26 -40.41 53.68 -26.62
CA VAL A 26 -40.72 54.92 -27.21
C VAL A 26 -40.27 55.03 -28.65
N GLU A 27 -39.07 54.58 -28.97
CA GLU A 27 -38.50 54.59 -30.34
C GLU A 27 -39.29 53.64 -31.25
N GLU A 28 -39.54 52.38 -30.82
CA GLU A 28 -40.24 51.37 -31.61
C GLU A 28 -41.70 51.76 -31.89
N LEU A 29 -42.45 52.24 -30.87
CA LEU A 29 -43.79 52.70 -31.05
C LEU A 29 -43.87 53.98 -31.89
N SER A 30 -42.92 54.90 -31.72
CA SER A 30 -42.84 56.12 -32.56
C SER A 30 -42.73 55.79 -34.03
N GLN A 31 -41.80 54.89 -34.39
CA GLN A 31 -41.62 54.43 -35.77
C GLN A 31 -42.90 53.77 -36.33
N HIS A 32 -43.62 52.99 -35.53
CA HIS A 32 -44.84 52.34 -35.95
C HIS A 32 -45.96 53.34 -36.19
N LEU A 33 -46.15 54.30 -35.27
CA LEU A 33 -47.18 55.34 -35.42
C LEU A 33 -46.88 56.30 -36.58
N GLU A 34 -45.62 56.59 -36.86
CA GLU A 34 -45.17 57.36 -38.02
C GLU A 34 -45.52 56.65 -39.32
N GLN A 35 -45.31 55.32 -39.38
CA GLN A 35 -45.70 54.51 -40.54
C GLN A 35 -47.21 54.51 -40.77
N GLU A 36 -48.02 54.38 -39.72
CA GLU A 36 -49.48 54.40 -39.84
C GLU A 36 -50.01 55.78 -40.21
N TYR A 37 -49.35 56.85 -39.72
CA TYR A 37 -49.67 58.22 -40.13
C TYR A 37 -49.38 58.46 -41.61
N GLU A 38 -48.22 58.03 -42.14
CA GLU A 38 -47.91 58.09 -43.56
C GLU A 38 -48.88 57.28 -44.41
N ARG A 39 -49.31 56.12 -43.94
CA ARG A 39 -50.31 55.29 -44.58
C ARG A 39 -51.65 55.98 -44.66
N ALA A 40 -52.11 56.61 -43.59
CA ALA A 40 -53.37 57.38 -43.55
C ALA A 40 -53.33 58.56 -44.55
N LEU A 41 -52.22 59.28 -44.63
CA LEU A 41 -52.00 60.35 -45.58
C LEU A 41 -52.05 59.83 -47.03
N SER A 42 -51.39 58.72 -47.30
CA SER A 42 -51.37 58.10 -48.62
C SER A 42 -52.75 57.57 -49.09
N CYS A 43 -53.67 57.30 -48.13
CA CYS A 43 -55.05 56.95 -48.38
C CYS A 43 -55.96 58.12 -48.57
N GLY A 44 -55.47 59.37 -48.55
CA GLY A 44 -56.21 60.59 -48.83
C GLY A 44 -56.80 61.30 -47.59
N ALA A 45 -56.39 60.90 -46.38
CA ALA A 45 -56.81 61.59 -45.15
C ALA A 45 -56.10 62.96 -45.06
N SER A 46 -56.74 63.97 -44.47
CA SER A 46 -56.10 65.22 -44.14
C SER A 46 -55.15 65.06 -42.94
N ASP A 47 -54.19 65.97 -42.81
CA ASP A 47 -53.17 65.91 -41.72
C ASP A 47 -53.81 65.81 -40.33
N ASP A 48 -54.85 66.53 -40.07
CA ASP A 48 -55.62 66.52 -38.82
C ASP A 48 -56.42 65.18 -38.62
N GLU A 49 -56.97 64.62 -39.68
CA GLU A 49 -57.65 63.32 -39.64
C GLU A 49 -56.68 62.15 -39.42
N ALA A 50 -55.56 62.14 -40.14
CA ALA A 50 -54.49 61.11 -40.00
C ALA A 50 -53.92 61.13 -38.58
N ARG A 51 -53.65 62.31 -38.06
CA ARG A 51 -53.15 62.47 -36.66
C ARG A 51 -54.22 61.99 -35.64
N ARG A 52 -55.47 62.24 -35.86
CA ARG A 52 -56.56 61.84 -34.94
C ARG A 52 -56.77 60.33 -34.98
N GLN A 53 -56.71 59.70 -36.14
CA GLN A 53 -56.77 58.25 -36.31
C GLN A 53 -55.64 57.52 -35.59
N VAL A 54 -54.41 57.99 -35.75
CA VAL A 54 -53.25 57.40 -35.08
C VAL A 54 -53.29 57.56 -33.56
N LEU A 55 -53.76 58.71 -33.04
CA LEU A 55 -53.93 58.92 -31.62
C LEU A 55 -55.12 58.14 -31.04
N GLU A 56 -56.25 57.95 -31.80
CA GLU A 56 -57.32 57.03 -31.39
C GLU A 56 -56.90 55.59 -31.31
N GLN A 57 -56.06 55.14 -32.21
CA GLN A 57 -55.46 53.79 -32.15
C GLN A 57 -54.54 53.62 -30.94
N LEU A 58 -53.76 54.62 -30.62
CA LEU A 58 -52.98 54.65 -29.34
C LEU A 58 -53.90 54.67 -28.11
N ASN A 59 -55.09 55.23 -28.18
CA ASN A 59 -56.08 55.31 -27.11
C ASN A 59 -56.87 54.02 -26.96
N ALA A 60 -57.17 53.32 -28.05
CA ALA A 60 -57.91 52.05 -28.04
C ALA A 60 -57.08 50.87 -27.55
N SER A 61 -55.78 50.97 -27.49
CA SER A 61 -54.84 49.91 -27.05
C SER A 61 -54.60 49.86 -25.54
N ASP A 62 -55.66 49.87 -24.71
CA ASP A 62 -55.60 49.53 -23.28
C ASP A 62 -55.07 48.09 -23.05
N LEU A 63 -55.09 47.27 -24.12
CA LEU A 63 -54.45 45.97 -24.23
C LEU A 63 -52.92 46.04 -24.14
N LEU A 64 -52.29 47.08 -24.69
CA LEU A 64 -50.84 47.28 -24.65
C LEU A 64 -50.34 47.44 -23.22
N GLY A 65 -51.02 48.15 -22.35
CA GLY A 65 -50.68 48.32 -20.95
C GLY A 65 -50.82 47.03 -20.13
N ARG A 66 -51.77 46.16 -20.50
CA ARG A 66 -51.95 44.86 -19.84
C ARG A 66 -50.95 43.80 -20.35
N GLU A 67 -50.68 43.76 -21.62
CA GLU A 67 -49.70 42.83 -22.18
C GLU A 67 -48.26 43.19 -21.81
N LEU A 68 -47.88 44.44 -21.85
CA LEU A 68 -46.58 44.89 -21.35
C LEU A 68 -46.36 44.62 -19.86
N LYS A 69 -47.38 44.85 -19.00
CA LYS A 69 -47.32 44.45 -17.57
C LYS A 69 -47.14 42.94 -17.41
N HIS A 70 -47.76 42.14 -18.24
CA HIS A 70 -47.70 40.67 -18.15
C HIS A 70 -46.38 40.11 -18.65
N VAL A 71 -45.79 40.72 -19.65
CA VAL A 71 -44.47 40.35 -20.21
C VAL A 71 -43.34 40.78 -19.27
N GLU A 72 -43.41 41.97 -18.69
CA GLU A 72 -42.40 42.45 -17.72
C GLU A 72 -42.44 41.71 -16.38
N HIS A 73 -43.61 41.30 -15.88
CA HIS A 73 -43.67 40.45 -14.69
C HIS A 73 -43.04 39.07 -14.89
N ARG A 74 -43.00 38.55 -16.11
CA ARG A 74 -42.29 37.31 -16.45
C ARG A 74 -40.79 37.49 -16.63
N ILE A 75 -40.30 38.66 -16.96
CA ILE A 75 -38.89 38.98 -17.20
C ILE A 75 -38.19 39.46 -15.90
N SER A 76 -38.93 40.04 -14.96
CA SER A 76 -38.40 40.58 -13.70
C SER A 76 -37.92 39.55 -12.71
N ASP A 77 -38.26 38.27 -12.84
CA ASP A 77 -37.87 37.22 -11.89
C ASP A 77 -36.54 36.48 -12.22
N GLN A 78 -35.83 36.94 -13.24
CA GLN A 78 -34.46 36.45 -13.45
C GLN A 78 -33.55 37.59 -13.95
N PRO A 79 -32.88 38.30 -13.03
CA PRO A 79 -31.75 39.11 -13.43
C PRO A 79 -30.61 38.16 -13.82
N THR A 80 -30.44 37.86 -15.12
CA THR A 80 -29.23 37.32 -15.63
C THR A 80 -28.14 38.38 -15.53
N LEU A 81 -27.64 38.61 -14.31
CA LEU A 81 -26.41 39.32 -14.08
C LEU A 81 -25.30 38.42 -14.66
N LEU A 82 -24.77 38.78 -15.85
CA LEU A 82 -23.44 38.37 -16.27
C LEU A 82 -22.48 38.81 -15.16
N GLY A 83 -22.17 37.88 -14.21
CA GLY A 83 -21.28 38.15 -13.09
C GLY A 83 -21.86 37.94 -11.68
N SER A 84 -23.12 37.43 -11.52
CA SER A 84 -23.56 36.99 -10.20
C SER A 84 -22.63 35.89 -9.69
N GLU A 85 -21.88 36.17 -8.62
CA GLU A 85 -21.11 35.19 -7.85
C GLU A 85 -22.06 34.09 -7.42
N ARG A 86 -22.10 33.01 -8.22
CA ARG A 86 -22.80 31.78 -7.84
C ARG A 86 -22.13 31.35 -6.56
N LYS A 87 -22.82 31.40 -5.42
CA LYS A 87 -22.37 30.79 -4.18
C LYS A 87 -21.87 29.39 -4.55
N ILE A 88 -20.56 29.21 -4.51
CA ILE A 88 -19.89 27.95 -4.89
C ILE A 88 -20.33 26.93 -3.85
N ASN A 89 -21.39 26.18 -4.14
CA ASN A 89 -21.73 24.98 -3.40
C ASN A 89 -20.76 23.89 -3.85
N LEU A 90 -19.53 23.94 -3.32
CA LEU A 90 -18.43 23.03 -3.65
C LEU A 90 -18.89 21.56 -3.65
N PHE A 91 -19.78 21.19 -2.74
CA PHE A 91 -20.32 19.82 -2.65
C PHE A 91 -21.28 19.46 -3.80
N ALA A 92 -22.20 20.35 -4.15
CA ALA A 92 -23.15 20.11 -5.23
C ALA A 92 -22.43 20.06 -6.59
N ASP A 93 -21.47 20.95 -6.79
CA ASP A 93 -20.64 21.00 -8.00
C ASP A 93 -19.75 19.77 -8.12
N LEU A 94 -19.17 19.28 -7.01
CA LEU A 94 -18.37 18.06 -6.99
C LEU A 94 -19.19 16.81 -7.34
N LEU A 95 -20.39 16.68 -6.76
CA LEU A 95 -21.32 15.59 -7.07
C LEU A 95 -21.76 15.61 -8.53
N GLN A 96 -21.98 16.80 -9.10
CA GLN A 96 -22.32 16.96 -10.50
C GLN A 96 -21.16 16.54 -11.41
N ASP A 97 -19.92 16.96 -11.08
CA ASP A 97 -18.72 16.61 -11.83
C ASP A 97 -18.45 15.11 -11.74
N LEU A 98 -18.66 14.48 -10.58
CA LEU A 98 -18.55 13.03 -10.36
C LEU A 98 -19.56 12.26 -11.24
N ARG A 99 -20.81 12.66 -11.21
CA ARG A 99 -21.88 12.03 -12.03
C ARG A 99 -21.59 12.15 -13.53
N TYR A 100 -21.12 13.32 -13.93
CA TYR A 100 -20.73 13.57 -15.31
C TYR A 100 -19.51 12.72 -15.70
N GLY A 101 -18.47 12.66 -14.83
CA GLY A 101 -17.28 11.84 -15.03
C GLY A 101 -17.62 10.37 -15.23
N VAL A 102 -18.42 9.79 -14.31
CA VAL A 102 -18.85 8.38 -14.42
C VAL A 102 -19.62 8.14 -15.73
N ARG A 103 -20.56 9.03 -16.09
CA ARG A 103 -21.32 8.90 -17.33
C ARG A 103 -20.43 8.99 -18.59
N THR A 104 -19.41 9.83 -18.54
CA THR A 104 -18.46 10.01 -19.65
C THR A 104 -17.55 8.80 -19.80
N LEU A 105 -17.10 8.21 -18.69
CA LEU A 105 -16.32 6.97 -18.67
C LEU A 105 -17.16 5.78 -19.17
N ALA A 106 -18.42 5.68 -18.75
CA ALA A 106 -19.34 4.63 -19.20
C ALA A 106 -19.67 4.71 -20.70
N LYS A 107 -19.69 5.92 -21.30
CA LYS A 107 -19.91 6.12 -22.74
C LYS A 107 -18.71 5.69 -23.61
N ASN A 108 -17.51 5.52 -23.03
CA ASN A 108 -16.30 5.13 -23.73
C ASN A 108 -15.67 3.89 -23.07
N PRO A 109 -16.33 2.72 -23.11
CA PRO A 109 -15.93 1.55 -22.33
C PRO A 109 -14.55 1.00 -22.75
N GLY A 110 -14.18 1.05 -24.03
CA GLY A 110 -12.88 0.60 -24.52
C GLY A 110 -11.72 1.40 -23.95
N PHE A 111 -11.81 2.74 -24.02
CA PHE A 111 -10.81 3.62 -23.40
C PHE A 111 -10.71 3.41 -21.89
N THR A 112 -11.86 3.43 -21.20
CA THR A 112 -11.94 3.28 -19.75
C THR A 112 -11.39 1.94 -19.31
N GLY A 113 -11.74 0.86 -20.01
CA GLY A 113 -11.26 -0.48 -19.72
C GLY A 113 -9.73 -0.58 -19.85
N ILE A 114 -9.16 -0.12 -20.97
CA ILE A 114 -7.70 -0.14 -21.18
C ILE A 114 -6.98 0.68 -20.10
N ALA A 115 -7.45 1.89 -19.81
CA ALA A 115 -6.83 2.77 -18.81
C ALA A 115 -6.92 2.17 -17.41
N VAL A 116 -8.09 1.64 -17.01
CA VAL A 116 -8.29 1.01 -15.69
C VAL A 116 -7.44 -0.25 -15.55
N VAL A 117 -7.38 -1.12 -16.57
CA VAL A 117 -6.56 -2.34 -16.55
C VAL A 117 -5.07 -1.99 -16.47
N ALA A 118 -4.59 -1.02 -17.26
CA ALA A 118 -3.20 -0.59 -17.20
C ALA A 118 -2.81 -0.06 -15.82
N LEU A 119 -3.65 0.81 -15.23
CA LEU A 119 -3.44 1.30 -13.87
C LEU A 119 -3.56 0.20 -12.82
N ALA A 120 -4.53 -0.71 -12.95
CA ALA A 120 -4.73 -1.81 -12.02
C ALA A 120 -3.54 -2.76 -11.99
N LEU A 121 -2.98 -3.12 -13.15
CA LEU A 121 -1.78 -3.95 -13.23
C LEU A 121 -0.56 -3.24 -12.64
N GLY A 122 -0.35 -1.95 -12.97
CA GLY A 122 0.77 -1.18 -12.45
C GLY A 122 0.70 -0.98 -10.92
N ILE A 123 -0.46 -0.57 -10.40
CA ILE A 123 -0.67 -0.35 -8.97
C ILE A 123 -0.67 -1.70 -8.23
N GLY A 124 -1.35 -2.72 -8.78
CA GLY A 124 -1.45 -4.03 -8.16
C GLY A 124 -0.09 -4.72 -8.00
N ALA A 125 0.71 -4.75 -9.07
CA ALA A 125 2.06 -5.32 -9.02
C ALA A 125 2.95 -4.56 -8.01
N ASN A 126 2.93 -3.22 -8.04
CA ASN A 126 3.69 -2.43 -7.07
C ASN A 126 3.26 -2.69 -5.62
N SER A 127 1.95 -2.72 -5.37
CA SER A 127 1.42 -2.97 -4.02
C SER A 127 1.78 -4.37 -3.51
N ALA A 128 1.71 -5.38 -4.37
CA ALA A 128 2.08 -6.76 -4.01
C ALA A 128 3.58 -6.86 -3.69
N ILE A 129 4.46 -6.35 -4.56
CA ILE A 129 5.92 -6.39 -4.34
C ILE A 129 6.32 -5.53 -3.15
N PHE A 130 5.72 -4.34 -2.97
CA PHE A 130 5.98 -3.51 -1.79
C PHE A 130 5.57 -4.22 -0.50
N SER A 131 4.45 -4.95 -0.50
CA SER A 131 4.02 -5.74 0.66
C SER A 131 5.04 -6.82 1.02
N VAL A 132 5.62 -7.50 0.01
CA VAL A 132 6.70 -8.48 0.24
C VAL A 132 7.97 -7.81 0.75
N VAL A 133 8.37 -6.68 0.15
CA VAL A 133 9.55 -5.91 0.59
C VAL A 133 9.36 -5.41 2.03
N ASP A 134 8.19 -4.88 2.36
CA ASP A 134 7.88 -4.45 3.74
C ASP A 134 7.98 -5.62 4.71
N ALA A 135 7.33 -6.74 4.39
CA ALA A 135 7.32 -7.93 5.24
C ALA A 135 8.72 -8.51 5.48
N VAL A 136 9.56 -8.56 4.43
CA VAL A 136 10.88 -9.23 4.49
C VAL A 136 12.00 -8.29 4.93
N LEU A 137 12.04 -7.05 4.39
CA LEU A 137 13.18 -6.14 4.61
C LEU A 137 12.95 -5.13 5.73
N LEU A 138 11.69 -4.68 5.95
CA LEU A 138 11.42 -3.55 6.84
C LEU A 138 10.87 -3.97 8.19
N ARG A 139 10.14 -5.08 8.26
CA ARG A 139 9.61 -5.54 9.54
C ARG A 139 10.72 -6.12 10.43
N PRO A 140 10.74 -5.75 11.70
CA PRO A 140 11.67 -6.35 12.65
C PRO A 140 11.34 -7.83 12.85
N LEU A 141 12.36 -8.64 13.06
CA LEU A 141 12.17 -10.05 13.43
C LEU A 141 11.30 -10.17 14.69
N PRO A 142 10.46 -11.21 14.80
CA PRO A 142 9.50 -11.37 15.90
C PRO A 142 10.15 -11.82 17.22
N PHE A 143 11.35 -11.29 17.50
CA PHE A 143 12.12 -11.59 18.70
C PHE A 143 12.29 -10.36 19.59
N LYS A 144 12.55 -10.59 20.86
CA LYS A 144 12.80 -9.49 21.81
C LYS A 144 14.07 -8.74 21.42
N ASN A 145 13.99 -7.39 21.28
CA ASN A 145 15.12 -6.51 20.90
C ASN A 145 15.94 -7.08 19.73
N PRO A 146 15.36 -7.26 18.54
CA PRO A 146 15.99 -8.00 17.45
C PRO A 146 17.28 -7.35 16.92
N THR A 147 17.46 -6.05 17.11
CA THR A 147 18.68 -5.30 16.74
C THR A 147 19.92 -5.69 17.55
N GLN A 148 19.74 -6.34 18.71
CA GLN A 148 20.82 -6.86 19.53
C GLN A 148 21.20 -8.30 19.18
N LEU A 149 20.41 -8.98 18.35
CA LEU A 149 20.68 -10.36 17.96
C LEU A 149 21.67 -10.41 16.81
N VAL A 150 22.68 -11.28 16.95
CA VAL A 150 23.71 -11.52 15.96
C VAL A 150 23.93 -13.02 15.74
N MET A 151 24.36 -13.38 14.56
CA MET A 151 24.94 -14.70 14.26
C MET A 151 26.44 -14.64 14.39
N LEU A 152 27.04 -15.68 14.94
CA LEU A 152 28.47 -15.83 15.06
C LEU A 152 28.91 -16.99 14.14
N TRP A 153 29.80 -16.68 13.21
CA TRP A 153 30.37 -17.61 12.26
C TRP A 153 31.87 -17.73 12.44
N GLU A 154 32.43 -18.84 12.08
CA GLU A 154 33.90 -18.94 11.84
C GLU A 154 34.22 -18.29 10.49
N ASN A 155 35.43 -17.73 10.39
CA ASN A 155 35.96 -17.20 9.16
C ASN A 155 37.08 -18.13 8.67
N ALA A 156 36.80 -18.91 7.65
CA ALA A 156 37.75 -19.75 6.94
C ALA A 156 37.91 -19.29 5.48
N ALA A 157 38.02 -17.97 5.24
CA ALA A 157 38.11 -17.40 3.89
C ALA A 157 39.25 -17.97 3.06
N HIS A 158 40.35 -18.36 3.70
CA HIS A 158 41.49 -19.03 3.03
C HIS A 158 41.14 -20.41 2.44
N LEU A 159 40.05 -21.03 2.91
CA LEU A 159 39.48 -22.26 2.40
C LEU A 159 38.26 -22.02 1.48
N GLY A 160 37.91 -20.78 1.24
CA GLY A 160 36.72 -20.40 0.45
C GLY A 160 35.43 -20.21 1.27
N PHE A 161 35.49 -20.31 2.60
CA PHE A 161 34.34 -20.20 3.50
C PHE A 161 34.48 -18.96 4.38
N PRO A 162 34.06 -17.75 3.91
CA PRO A 162 34.13 -16.51 4.72
C PRO A 162 33.14 -16.49 5.88
N ARG A 163 32.12 -17.35 5.83
CA ARG A 163 31.17 -17.64 6.91
C ARG A 163 31.00 -19.15 6.99
N ASP A 164 31.73 -19.77 7.90
CA ASP A 164 31.72 -21.20 8.16
C ASP A 164 30.99 -21.47 9.50
N THR A 165 30.40 -22.64 9.62
CA THR A 165 29.76 -23.09 10.88
C THR A 165 30.82 -23.32 11.94
N PRO A 166 30.61 -22.88 13.19
CA PRO A 166 31.53 -23.16 14.30
C PRO A 166 31.54 -24.63 14.71
N SER A 167 32.69 -25.08 15.22
CA SER A 167 32.79 -26.35 15.90
C SER A 167 32.31 -26.28 17.35
N PRO A 168 31.88 -27.41 17.98
CA PRO A 168 31.44 -27.42 19.39
C PRO A 168 32.48 -26.84 20.35
N ALA A 169 33.74 -27.24 20.23
CA ALA A 169 34.79 -26.76 21.13
C ALA A 169 35.05 -25.25 20.95
N ASN A 170 35.04 -24.74 19.73
CA ASN A 170 35.19 -23.29 19.51
C ASN A 170 34.00 -22.48 20.03
N PHE A 171 32.78 -22.98 19.88
CA PHE A 171 31.60 -22.39 20.47
C PHE A 171 31.71 -22.32 22.01
N LEU A 172 32.10 -23.41 22.65
CA LEU A 172 32.25 -23.45 24.11
C LEU A 172 33.33 -22.48 24.60
N ASP A 173 34.45 -22.35 23.86
CA ASP A 173 35.50 -21.38 24.15
C ASP A 173 35.00 -19.93 23.98
N TRP A 174 34.24 -19.63 22.92
CA TRP A 174 33.61 -18.33 22.72
C TRP A 174 32.64 -18.01 23.84
N HIS A 175 31.77 -18.96 24.19
CA HIS A 175 30.79 -18.80 25.26
C HIS A 175 31.46 -18.49 26.61
N LYS A 176 32.62 -19.11 26.90
CA LYS A 176 33.35 -18.93 28.13
C LYS A 176 34.12 -17.61 28.19
N GLN A 177 34.66 -17.15 27.03
CA GLN A 177 35.62 -16.03 26.99
C GLN A 177 34.97 -14.70 26.61
N ALA A 178 33.90 -14.69 25.83
CA ALA A 178 33.32 -13.46 25.35
C ALA A 178 32.51 -12.74 26.42
N THR A 179 32.73 -11.43 26.50
CA THR A 179 32.09 -10.55 27.48
C THR A 179 31.11 -9.56 26.87
N SER A 180 31.16 -9.37 25.55
CA SER A 180 30.29 -8.44 24.80
C SER A 180 28.83 -8.90 24.69
N PHE A 181 28.55 -10.15 25.01
CA PHE A 181 27.22 -10.74 24.85
C PHE A 181 26.55 -11.00 26.21
N THR A 182 25.22 -10.91 26.25
CA THR A 182 24.44 -11.33 27.41
C THR A 182 24.26 -12.85 27.45
N GLY A 183 24.37 -13.50 26.29
CA GLY A 183 24.30 -14.95 26.15
C GLY A 183 24.58 -15.35 24.71
N MET A 184 24.99 -16.60 24.54
CA MET A 184 25.14 -17.29 23.26
C MET A 184 24.41 -18.62 23.33
N ALA A 185 23.83 -19.03 22.20
CA ALA A 185 23.17 -20.30 22.06
C ALA A 185 23.57 -20.95 20.73
N ALA A 186 23.93 -22.22 20.79
CA ALA A 186 24.21 -23.04 19.61
C ALA A 186 22.97 -23.82 19.21
N MET A 187 22.88 -24.10 17.91
CA MET A 187 21.88 -25.01 17.35
C MET A 187 22.51 -25.84 16.23
N SER A 188 21.98 -27.01 16.02
CA SER A 188 22.37 -27.89 14.91
C SER A 188 21.17 -28.63 14.37
N GLU A 189 21.14 -28.82 13.07
CA GLU A 189 20.08 -29.56 12.40
C GLU A 189 20.13 -31.05 12.75
N ARG A 190 18.96 -31.65 12.89
CA ARG A 190 18.81 -33.08 13.10
C ARG A 190 17.44 -33.56 12.66
N SER A 191 17.39 -34.65 11.91
CA SER A 191 16.12 -35.33 11.61
C SER A 191 15.84 -36.41 12.65
N PHE A 192 14.56 -36.63 12.95
CA PHE A 192 14.08 -37.58 13.93
C PHE A 192 13.03 -38.50 13.30
N ASN A 193 13.10 -39.79 13.56
CA ASN A 193 12.07 -40.71 13.16
C ASN A 193 11.09 -40.86 14.33
N LEU A 194 9.88 -40.31 14.21
CA LEU A 194 8.80 -40.47 15.18
C LEU A 194 8.15 -41.82 14.96
N THR A 195 8.07 -42.63 16.03
CA THR A 195 7.39 -43.95 16.06
C THR A 195 6.48 -44.05 17.29
N GLY A 196 5.57 -45.02 17.30
CA GLY A 196 4.69 -45.26 18.44
C GLY A 196 3.46 -44.33 18.53
N VAL A 197 3.33 -43.35 17.65
CA VAL A 197 2.15 -42.46 17.57
C VAL A 197 1.69 -42.40 16.11
N GLY A 198 0.73 -43.22 15.74
CA GLY A 198 0.28 -43.35 14.35
C GLY A 198 1.32 -43.99 13.43
N GLU A 199 1.29 -43.63 12.13
CA GLU A 199 2.30 -44.09 11.18
C GLU A 199 3.67 -43.49 11.46
N PRO A 200 4.79 -44.24 11.28
CA PRO A 200 6.12 -43.72 11.40
C PRO A 200 6.36 -42.52 10.45
N GLU A 201 6.98 -41.47 10.95
CA GLU A 201 7.21 -40.25 10.20
C GLU A 201 8.61 -39.70 10.49
N ARG A 202 9.30 -39.22 9.44
CA ARG A 202 10.53 -38.48 9.59
C ARG A 202 10.22 -37.00 9.79
N LEU A 203 10.64 -36.47 10.93
CA LEU A 203 10.47 -35.11 11.35
C LEU A 203 11.79 -34.35 11.24
N GLU A 204 11.74 -33.15 10.67
CA GLU A 204 12.86 -32.21 10.69
C GLU A 204 12.83 -31.45 12.02
N GLY A 205 14.00 -31.35 12.65
CA GLY A 205 14.11 -30.64 13.92
C GLY A 205 15.53 -30.15 14.18
N ARG A 206 15.76 -29.62 15.38
CA ARG A 206 17.08 -29.13 15.79
C ARG A 206 17.44 -29.58 17.21
N ARG A 207 18.75 -29.76 17.42
CA ARG A 207 19.33 -29.71 18.75
C ARG A 207 19.66 -28.26 19.07
N VAL A 208 19.28 -27.76 20.23
CA VAL A 208 19.44 -26.36 20.61
C VAL A 208 19.96 -26.21 22.04
N SER A 209 20.81 -25.20 22.30
CA SER A 209 21.18 -24.84 23.67
C SER A 209 19.94 -24.50 24.51
N ALA A 210 19.91 -24.90 25.76
CA ALA A 210 18.73 -24.71 26.62
C ALA A 210 18.30 -23.24 26.75
N ASN A 211 19.23 -22.30 26.70
CA ASN A 211 18.98 -20.87 26.80
C ASN A 211 18.50 -20.20 25.48
N LEU A 212 18.36 -20.96 24.35
CA LEU A 212 18.07 -20.35 23.04
C LEU A 212 16.76 -19.55 23.04
N PHE A 213 15.67 -20.16 23.52
CA PHE A 213 14.36 -19.52 23.50
C PHE A 213 14.28 -18.32 24.45
N GLU A 214 14.94 -18.38 25.60
CA GLU A 214 15.09 -17.25 26.51
C GLU A 214 15.89 -16.12 25.84
N LEU A 215 17.00 -16.46 25.18
CA LEU A 215 17.81 -15.51 24.42
C LEU A 215 17.00 -14.78 23.34
N LEU A 216 16.13 -15.50 22.65
CA LEU A 216 15.23 -14.93 21.64
C LEU A 216 14.03 -14.18 22.25
N GLY A 217 13.75 -14.38 23.55
CA GLY A 217 12.60 -13.83 24.24
C GLY A 217 11.29 -14.50 23.85
N VAL A 218 11.34 -15.78 23.54
CA VAL A 218 10.17 -16.60 23.13
C VAL A 218 9.81 -17.56 24.25
N SER A 219 8.55 -17.51 24.68
CA SER A 219 8.00 -18.43 25.67
C SER A 219 7.18 -19.53 25.00
N ALA A 220 7.11 -20.70 25.63
CA ALA A 220 6.23 -21.77 25.18
C ALA A 220 4.75 -21.35 25.29
N ARG A 221 3.92 -21.78 24.35
CA ARG A 221 2.46 -21.62 24.38
C ARG A 221 1.80 -22.53 25.44
N LEU A 222 2.32 -23.74 25.57
CA LEU A 222 1.92 -24.72 26.57
C LEU A 222 3.16 -25.33 27.20
N GLY A 223 3.12 -25.62 28.49
CA GLY A 223 4.25 -26.16 29.22
C GLY A 223 5.36 -25.09 29.42
N ARG A 224 6.63 -25.51 29.25
CA ARG A 224 7.80 -24.65 29.42
C ARG A 224 8.79 -24.81 28.27
N THR A 225 9.69 -23.85 28.13
CA THR A 225 10.91 -23.99 27.30
C THR A 225 11.99 -24.76 28.07
N PHE A 226 13.13 -25.02 27.44
CA PHE A 226 14.27 -25.60 28.12
C PHE A 226 14.85 -24.68 29.18
N VAL A 227 15.42 -25.28 30.22
CA VAL A 227 16.15 -24.61 31.29
C VAL A 227 17.60 -25.13 31.33
N PRO A 228 18.57 -24.42 31.93
CA PRO A 228 19.97 -24.85 31.92
C PRO A 228 20.21 -26.29 32.42
N GLU A 229 19.37 -26.79 33.32
CA GLU A 229 19.42 -28.14 33.86
C GLU A 229 19.11 -29.23 32.81
N ASP A 230 18.40 -28.83 31.74
CA ASP A 230 18.04 -29.72 30.62
C ASP A 230 19.21 -29.95 29.66
N ASP A 231 20.25 -29.11 29.71
CA ASP A 231 21.41 -29.20 28.79
C ASP A 231 22.50 -30.14 29.33
N LYS A 232 22.06 -31.35 29.66
CA LYS A 232 22.93 -32.43 30.16
C LYS A 232 22.83 -33.65 29.25
N PRO A 233 23.96 -34.31 28.94
CA PRO A 233 23.93 -35.56 28.19
C PRO A 233 22.97 -36.58 28.79
N GLY A 234 22.16 -37.21 27.96
CA GLY A 234 21.15 -38.17 28.37
C GLY A 234 19.80 -37.54 28.74
N THR A 235 19.61 -36.26 28.64
CA THR A 235 18.30 -35.60 28.82
C THR A 235 17.42 -35.84 27.58
N HIS A 236 16.37 -36.63 27.74
CA HIS A 236 15.43 -36.95 26.66
C HIS A 236 14.12 -36.17 26.83
N ILE A 237 14.14 -34.90 26.45
CA ILE A 237 12.96 -34.05 26.44
C ILE A 237 12.84 -33.35 25.06
N VAL A 238 11.62 -32.95 24.71
CA VAL A 238 11.31 -32.39 23.42
C VAL A 238 10.31 -31.24 23.53
N LEU A 239 10.54 -30.19 22.74
CA LEU A 239 9.58 -29.14 22.44
C LEU A 239 8.96 -29.40 21.08
N LEU A 240 7.65 -29.28 20.97
CA LEU A 240 6.93 -29.45 19.71
C LEU A 240 6.67 -28.10 19.06
N SER A 241 6.74 -28.04 17.74
CA SER A 241 6.20 -26.91 17.00
C SER A 241 4.69 -26.89 17.08
N HIS A 242 4.09 -25.71 16.90
CA HIS A 242 2.63 -25.57 16.86
C HIS A 242 1.99 -26.46 15.77
N SER A 243 2.62 -26.51 14.59
CA SER A 243 2.13 -27.30 13.46
C SER A 243 2.15 -28.80 13.71
N LEU A 244 3.22 -29.33 14.31
CA LEU A 244 3.32 -30.74 14.68
C LEU A 244 2.28 -31.10 15.76
N TRP A 245 2.13 -30.23 16.77
CA TRP A 245 1.12 -30.42 17.83
C TRP A 245 -0.31 -30.43 17.27
N GLN A 246 -0.66 -29.52 16.35
CA GLN A 246 -1.97 -29.52 15.71
C GLN A 246 -2.20 -30.80 14.88
N ARG A 247 -1.23 -31.14 14.04
CA ARG A 247 -1.36 -32.21 13.05
C ARG A 247 -1.39 -33.61 13.71
N ARG A 248 -0.50 -33.86 14.66
CA ARG A 248 -0.32 -35.19 15.27
C ARG A 248 -1.06 -35.37 16.59
N PHE A 249 -1.32 -34.30 17.31
CA PHE A 249 -1.96 -34.36 18.64
C PHE A 249 -3.33 -33.67 18.66
N GLY A 250 -3.86 -33.23 17.50
CA GLY A 250 -5.18 -32.62 17.41
C GLY A 250 -5.35 -31.36 18.28
N SER A 251 -4.26 -30.66 18.59
CA SER A 251 -4.26 -29.52 19.52
C SER A 251 -4.65 -29.91 20.98
N ASP A 252 -4.44 -31.14 21.38
CA ASP A 252 -4.71 -31.62 22.75
C ASP A 252 -3.66 -31.06 23.74
N PRO A 253 -4.05 -30.27 24.75
CA PRO A 253 -3.11 -29.76 25.76
C PRO A 253 -2.42 -30.88 26.58
N SER A 254 -3.02 -32.05 26.69
CA SER A 254 -2.44 -33.20 27.38
C SER A 254 -1.23 -33.82 26.65
N ALA A 255 -0.86 -33.29 25.48
CA ALA A 255 0.38 -33.63 24.79
C ALA A 255 1.63 -33.31 25.63
N VAL A 256 1.57 -32.26 26.47
CA VAL A 256 2.64 -31.95 27.44
C VAL A 256 2.66 -33.01 28.53
N GLY A 257 3.85 -33.58 28.80
CA GLY A 257 4.06 -34.71 29.71
C GLY A 257 3.98 -36.05 29.04
N ARG A 258 3.49 -36.22 27.80
CA ARG A 258 3.49 -37.48 27.06
C ARG A 258 4.91 -37.87 26.62
N ALA A 259 5.15 -39.17 26.58
CA ALA A 259 6.34 -39.75 26.00
C ALA A 259 6.16 -39.96 24.49
N LEU A 260 7.20 -39.62 23.72
CA LEU A 260 7.31 -39.84 22.28
C LEU A 260 8.54 -40.69 22.00
N THR A 261 8.45 -41.64 21.08
CA THR A 261 9.60 -42.39 20.63
C THR A 261 10.23 -41.70 19.41
N LEU A 262 11.42 -41.10 19.61
CA LEU A 262 12.22 -40.44 18.56
C LEU A 262 13.51 -41.24 18.38
N ASN A 263 13.77 -41.75 17.16
CA ASN A 263 14.92 -42.59 16.82
C ASN A 263 15.07 -43.81 17.74
N GLY A 264 13.97 -44.36 18.25
CA GLY A 264 13.97 -45.52 19.17
C GLY A 264 14.15 -45.15 20.64
N GLU A 265 14.36 -43.90 21.00
CA GLU A 265 14.50 -43.41 22.37
C GLU A 265 13.23 -42.70 22.84
N SER A 266 12.92 -42.82 24.15
CA SER A 266 11.73 -42.17 24.72
C SER A 266 12.02 -40.74 25.14
N TYR A 267 11.32 -39.76 24.55
CA TYR A 267 11.41 -38.33 24.88
C TYR A 267 10.13 -37.85 25.53
N THR A 268 10.24 -37.02 26.57
CA THR A 268 9.08 -36.40 27.21
C THR A 268 8.80 -35.04 26.62
N VAL A 269 7.59 -34.77 26.18
CA VAL A 269 7.15 -33.44 25.69
C VAL A 269 7.08 -32.49 26.88
N VAL A 270 7.90 -31.43 26.89
CA VAL A 270 7.93 -30.43 27.96
C VAL A 270 7.16 -29.15 27.60
N GLY A 271 6.87 -28.96 26.32
CA GLY A 271 6.07 -27.80 25.90
C GLY A 271 5.78 -27.79 24.39
N VAL A 272 4.95 -26.82 24.02
CA VAL A 272 4.57 -26.53 22.63
C VAL A 272 4.91 -25.07 22.35
N MET A 273 5.61 -24.82 21.28
CA MET A 273 6.02 -23.47 20.86
C MET A 273 4.88 -22.72 20.14
N PRO A 274 4.85 -21.41 20.16
CA PRO A 274 3.87 -20.62 19.42
C PRO A 274 4.06 -20.76 17.88
N PRO A 275 3.02 -20.45 17.06
CA PRO A 275 3.03 -20.75 15.62
C PRO A 275 4.07 -19.96 14.79
N PHE A 276 4.59 -18.87 15.33
CA PHE A 276 5.51 -17.98 14.62
C PHE A 276 7.01 -18.28 14.86
N VAL A 277 7.32 -19.33 15.62
CA VAL A 277 8.73 -19.64 15.94
C VAL A 277 9.38 -20.36 14.79
N GLN A 278 10.18 -19.60 14.05
CA GLN A 278 11.10 -20.11 13.06
C GLN A 278 12.51 -19.65 13.47
N LEU A 279 13.42 -20.59 13.62
CA LEU A 279 14.80 -20.29 13.97
C LEU A 279 15.56 -19.93 12.69
N PRO A 280 16.28 -18.80 12.68
CA PRO A 280 17.14 -18.44 11.56
C PRO A 280 18.32 -19.38 11.51
N GLY A 281 18.78 -19.72 10.31
CA GLY A 281 19.92 -20.62 10.09
C GLY A 281 20.40 -20.59 8.65
N PHE A 282 21.30 -21.49 8.29
CA PHE A 282 21.81 -21.63 6.93
C PHE A 282 20.72 -22.04 5.93
N GLU A 283 19.84 -22.96 6.37
CA GLU A 283 18.70 -23.39 5.60
C GLU A 283 17.42 -22.94 6.30
N ASN A 284 16.53 -22.33 5.54
CA ASN A 284 15.24 -21.87 6.03
C ASN A 284 14.28 -23.08 6.13
N ARG A 285 14.42 -23.87 7.20
CA ARG A 285 13.68 -25.13 7.40
C ARG A 285 12.48 -24.93 8.31
N ASN A 286 11.47 -25.74 8.09
CA ASN A 286 10.29 -25.78 8.95
C ASN A 286 10.53 -26.78 10.11
N ASP A 287 11.24 -26.31 11.15
CA ASP A 287 11.50 -27.15 12.32
C ASP A 287 10.19 -27.59 13.00
N GLN A 288 10.04 -28.89 13.15
CA GLN A 288 8.85 -29.52 13.74
C GLN A 288 9.02 -29.82 15.22
N LEU A 289 10.26 -29.96 15.68
CA LEU A 289 10.58 -30.20 17.08
C LEU A 289 12.00 -29.71 17.42
N TRP A 290 12.25 -29.51 18.70
CA TRP A 290 13.54 -29.15 19.25
C TRP A 290 13.86 -30.03 20.45
N VAL A 291 15.14 -30.42 20.56
CA VAL A 291 15.68 -31.14 21.72
C VAL A 291 16.91 -30.42 22.24
N PRO A 292 17.30 -30.58 23.52
CA PRO A 292 18.53 -30.00 24.07
C PRO A 292 19.76 -30.47 23.27
N ILE A 293 20.73 -29.56 23.06
CA ILE A 293 21.97 -29.90 22.35
C ILE A 293 22.86 -30.81 23.19
N ALA A 294 22.98 -30.55 24.48
CA ALA A 294 23.58 -31.40 25.50
C ALA A 294 24.80 -32.18 25.01
N PHE A 295 25.88 -31.47 24.68
CA PHE A 295 27.08 -32.08 24.07
C PHE A 295 27.66 -33.21 24.92
N PRO A 296 27.76 -34.45 24.43
CA PRO A 296 28.63 -35.45 25.03
C PRO A 296 30.08 -34.97 25.12
N ALA A 297 30.88 -35.50 26.04
CA ALA A 297 32.25 -35.03 26.25
C ALA A 297 33.12 -35.06 25.00
N GLU A 298 32.95 -36.10 24.18
CA GLU A 298 33.65 -36.26 22.91
C GLU A 298 33.27 -35.16 21.91
N GLU A 299 31.98 -34.88 21.75
CA GLU A 299 31.49 -33.85 20.86
C GLU A 299 31.90 -32.45 21.36
N ALA A 300 31.85 -32.21 22.67
CA ALA A 300 32.26 -30.95 23.31
C ALA A 300 33.76 -30.62 23.06
N ALA A 301 34.60 -31.66 22.91
CA ALA A 301 36.02 -31.49 22.58
C ALA A 301 36.30 -31.38 21.07
N GLU A 302 35.31 -31.60 20.22
CA GLU A 302 35.49 -31.68 18.77
C GLU A 302 35.71 -30.27 18.19
N ARG A 303 36.89 -30.10 17.48
CA ARG A 303 37.29 -28.86 16.81
C ARG A 303 37.32 -28.93 15.30
N GLY A 304 37.40 -30.16 14.77
CA GLY A 304 37.52 -30.39 13.34
C GLY A 304 36.21 -30.51 12.59
N ASN A 305 35.11 -30.75 13.31
CA ASN A 305 33.80 -30.91 12.74
C ASN A 305 32.99 -29.64 12.94
N HIS A 306 32.66 -28.94 11.85
CA HIS A 306 32.01 -27.65 11.81
C HIS A 306 30.55 -27.82 11.38
N PHE A 307 29.58 -27.62 12.31
CA PHE A 307 28.17 -27.85 12.00
C PHE A 307 27.20 -27.02 12.85
N LEU A 308 27.72 -26.16 13.73
CA LEU A 308 26.89 -25.36 14.61
C LEU A 308 26.50 -24.06 13.96
N GLU A 309 25.28 -23.64 14.23
CA GLU A 309 24.80 -22.28 14.04
C GLU A 309 24.74 -21.60 15.40
N VAL A 310 25.33 -20.42 15.54
CA VAL A 310 25.43 -19.74 16.84
C VAL A 310 24.74 -18.40 16.78
N ILE A 311 23.75 -18.22 17.66
CA ILE A 311 23.07 -16.93 17.89
C ILE A 311 23.58 -16.36 19.21
N ALA A 312 23.84 -15.06 19.23
CA ALA A 312 24.21 -14.34 20.44
C ALA A 312 23.41 -13.04 20.56
N ARG A 313 23.31 -12.53 21.79
CA ARG A 313 22.70 -11.24 22.07
C ARG A 313 23.74 -10.27 22.60
N LEU A 314 23.96 -9.15 21.93
CA LEU A 314 24.82 -8.07 22.38
C LEU A 314 24.33 -7.47 23.71
N LYS A 315 25.24 -7.14 24.60
CA LYS A 315 24.94 -6.36 25.80
C LYS A 315 24.46 -4.95 25.40
N PRO A 316 23.58 -4.32 26.19
CA PRO A 316 23.19 -2.94 25.96
C PRO A 316 24.42 -2.02 25.87
N GLY A 317 24.48 -1.17 24.86
CA GLY A 317 25.58 -0.23 24.64
C GLY A 317 26.80 -0.80 23.91
N ILE A 318 26.90 -2.11 23.69
CA ILE A 318 27.97 -2.71 22.89
C ILE A 318 27.64 -2.59 21.40
N THR A 319 28.58 -2.05 20.64
CA THR A 319 28.47 -1.94 19.18
C THR A 319 28.95 -3.24 18.50
N LEU A 320 28.46 -3.47 17.27
CA LEU A 320 28.91 -4.60 16.46
C LEU A 320 30.44 -4.61 16.27
N LYS A 321 31.05 -3.42 16.09
CA LYS A 321 32.51 -3.29 15.94
C LYS A 321 33.27 -3.73 17.21
N GLN A 322 32.77 -3.40 18.38
CA GLN A 322 33.38 -3.82 19.64
C GLN A 322 33.27 -5.34 19.82
N ALA A 323 32.10 -5.91 19.54
CA ALA A 323 31.90 -7.35 19.61
C ALA A 323 32.82 -8.10 18.60
N GLN A 324 32.93 -7.57 17.36
CA GLN A 324 33.84 -8.14 16.36
C GLN A 324 35.28 -8.11 16.84
N ALA A 325 35.77 -6.98 17.36
CA ALA A 325 37.15 -6.85 17.85
C ALA A 325 37.48 -7.80 19.02
N GLU A 326 36.49 -8.01 19.92
CA GLU A 326 36.62 -9.03 20.97
C GLU A 326 36.71 -10.43 20.39
N MET A 327 35.83 -10.78 19.45
CA MET A 327 35.81 -12.09 18.81
C MET A 327 37.10 -12.35 18.00
N ASP A 328 37.65 -11.33 17.33
CA ASP A 328 38.96 -11.43 16.64
C ASP A 328 40.09 -11.74 17.63
N THR A 329 40.06 -11.10 18.82
CA THR A 329 41.03 -11.35 19.90
C THR A 329 40.91 -12.78 20.40
N ILE A 330 39.71 -13.29 20.60
CA ILE A 330 39.45 -14.67 21.03
C ILE A 330 39.93 -15.64 19.96
N ALA A 331 39.59 -15.40 18.69
CA ALA A 331 40.02 -16.24 17.57
C ALA A 331 41.54 -16.31 17.47
N ALA A 332 42.24 -15.18 17.56
CA ALA A 332 43.72 -15.15 17.55
C ALA A 332 44.35 -15.90 18.72
N ARG A 333 43.68 -15.92 19.89
CA ARG A 333 44.12 -16.71 21.04
C ARG A 333 43.95 -18.22 20.80
N LEU A 334 42.78 -18.60 20.25
CA LEU A 334 42.47 -19.99 19.90
C LEU A 334 43.38 -20.51 18.79
N GLU A 335 43.74 -19.69 17.81
CA GLU A 335 44.73 -20.03 16.80
C GLU A 335 46.08 -20.42 17.39
N LYS A 336 46.58 -19.64 18.36
CA LYS A 336 47.83 -19.95 19.07
C LYS A 336 47.75 -21.20 19.95
N GLN A 337 46.56 -21.39 20.56
CA GLN A 337 46.37 -22.53 21.48
C GLN A 337 46.12 -23.85 20.74
N TYR A 338 45.44 -23.79 19.60
CA TYR A 338 45.04 -24.96 18.83
C TYR A 338 45.38 -24.81 17.33
N PRO A 339 46.67 -24.69 16.98
CA PRO A 339 47.08 -24.38 15.62
C PRO A 339 46.66 -25.44 14.61
N THR A 340 46.50 -26.70 15.01
CA THR A 340 46.07 -27.78 14.10
C THR A 340 44.71 -27.50 13.47
N TYR A 341 43.80 -26.92 14.20
CA TYR A 341 42.41 -26.72 13.77
C TYR A 341 42.05 -25.26 13.47
N ASN A 342 42.71 -24.31 14.16
CA ASN A 342 42.30 -22.89 14.15
C ASN A 342 43.28 -21.99 13.35
N THR A 343 44.31 -22.55 12.69
CA THR A 343 45.20 -21.72 11.87
C THR A 343 44.45 -20.97 10.78
N ARG A 344 44.61 -19.65 10.78
CA ARG A 344 43.91 -18.68 9.88
C ARG A 344 42.40 -18.74 9.94
N ARG A 345 41.83 -19.24 11.03
CA ARG A 345 40.38 -19.16 11.32
C ARG A 345 40.10 -17.97 12.21
N GLY A 346 39.23 -17.11 11.75
CA GLY A 346 38.72 -15.98 12.49
C GLY A 346 37.30 -16.23 13.01
N ALA A 347 36.67 -15.16 13.52
CA ALA A 347 35.24 -15.14 13.84
C ALA A 347 34.57 -13.96 13.11
N VAL A 348 33.31 -14.10 12.74
CA VAL A 348 32.52 -13.06 12.08
C VAL A 348 31.22 -12.87 12.86
N VAL A 349 30.93 -11.60 13.21
CA VAL A 349 29.71 -11.20 13.88
C VAL A 349 28.78 -10.52 12.89
N VAL A 350 27.64 -11.14 12.57
CA VAL A 350 26.68 -10.67 11.57
C VAL A 350 25.36 -10.33 12.26
N PRO A 351 24.77 -9.14 12.05
CA PRO A 351 23.43 -8.86 12.55
C PRO A 351 22.44 -9.94 12.07
N LEU A 352 21.59 -10.44 12.98
CA LEU A 352 20.65 -11.50 12.65
C LEU A 352 19.73 -11.12 11.49
N HIS A 353 19.27 -9.87 11.46
CA HIS A 353 18.48 -9.36 10.35
C HIS A 353 19.22 -9.41 9.02
N GLU A 354 20.52 -9.07 9.00
CA GLU A 354 21.34 -9.16 7.79
C GLU A 354 21.52 -10.62 7.33
N GLN A 355 21.67 -11.55 8.27
CA GLN A 355 21.75 -12.97 7.96
C GLN A 355 20.50 -13.49 7.25
N VAL A 356 19.31 -13.06 7.75
CA VAL A 356 18.03 -13.53 7.20
C VAL A 356 17.70 -12.89 5.85
N VAL A 357 18.04 -11.61 5.65
CA VAL A 357 17.58 -10.85 4.47
C VAL A 357 18.70 -10.50 3.50
N GLY A 358 19.96 -10.63 3.89
CA GLY A 358 21.12 -10.11 3.14
C GLY A 358 21.19 -10.60 1.71
N GLU A 359 20.97 -11.89 1.49
CA GLU A 359 21.03 -12.51 0.16
C GLU A 359 19.84 -12.16 -0.74
N ILE A 360 18.67 -11.96 -0.15
CA ILE A 360 17.43 -11.71 -0.90
C ILE A 360 17.25 -10.20 -1.19
N ARG A 361 17.88 -9.34 -0.37
CA ARG A 361 17.74 -7.87 -0.46
C ARG A 361 18.04 -7.31 -1.86
N PRO A 362 19.15 -7.64 -2.54
CA PRO A 362 19.42 -7.11 -3.89
C PRO A 362 18.35 -7.51 -4.89
N ALA A 363 17.90 -8.77 -4.86
CA ALA A 363 16.86 -9.27 -5.76
C ALA A 363 15.52 -8.55 -5.54
N LEU A 364 15.10 -8.34 -4.28
CA LEU A 364 13.88 -7.62 -3.95
C LEU A 364 13.94 -6.14 -4.35
N LEU A 365 15.09 -5.48 -4.20
CA LEU A 365 15.27 -4.08 -4.63
C LEU A 365 15.24 -3.95 -6.16
N ILE A 366 15.84 -4.88 -6.90
CA ILE A 366 15.76 -4.92 -8.37
C ILE A 366 14.31 -5.13 -8.80
N LEU A 367 13.61 -6.06 -8.17
CA LEU A 367 12.21 -6.34 -8.47
C LEU A 367 11.32 -5.12 -8.19
N LEU A 368 11.54 -4.44 -7.06
CA LEU A 368 10.84 -3.20 -6.72
C LEU A 368 11.08 -2.12 -7.78
N GLY A 369 12.33 -1.95 -8.23
CA GLY A 369 12.68 -1.06 -9.32
C GLY A 369 11.96 -1.41 -10.63
N ALA A 370 11.92 -2.68 -11.00
CA ALA A 370 11.26 -3.16 -12.22
C ALA A 370 9.75 -2.86 -12.20
N VAL A 371 9.05 -3.13 -11.09
CA VAL A 371 7.61 -2.84 -11.01
C VAL A 371 7.31 -1.35 -10.94
N ALA A 372 8.23 -0.54 -10.37
CA ALA A 372 8.12 0.92 -10.42
C ALA A 372 8.19 1.44 -11.87
N PHE A 373 9.08 0.89 -12.70
CA PHE A 373 9.13 1.21 -14.13
C PHE A 373 7.86 0.79 -14.87
N VAL A 374 7.29 -0.38 -14.55
CA VAL A 374 6.01 -0.81 -15.12
C VAL A 374 4.90 0.19 -14.79
N LEU A 375 4.85 0.69 -13.55
CA LEU A 375 3.89 1.73 -13.15
C LEU A 375 4.11 3.03 -13.94
N LEU A 376 5.35 3.46 -14.12
CA LEU A 376 5.68 4.65 -14.92
C LEU A 376 5.22 4.50 -16.38
N ILE A 377 5.44 3.32 -16.98
CA ILE A 377 4.94 3.01 -18.33
C ILE A 377 3.41 3.06 -18.37
N ALA A 378 2.74 2.48 -17.39
CA ALA A 378 1.29 2.54 -17.30
C ALA A 378 0.77 3.98 -17.18
N CYS A 379 1.41 4.81 -16.35
CA CYS A 379 1.09 6.23 -16.22
C CYS A 379 1.31 6.99 -17.52
N ALA A 380 2.42 6.76 -18.22
CA ALA A 380 2.71 7.38 -19.51
C ALA A 380 1.67 6.98 -20.58
N ASN A 381 1.30 5.71 -20.63
CA ASN A 381 0.26 5.22 -21.55
C ASN A 381 -1.10 5.85 -21.27
N VAL A 382 -1.50 5.95 -20.00
CA VAL A 382 -2.75 6.62 -19.60
C VAL A 382 -2.70 8.10 -19.93
N ALA A 383 -1.57 8.78 -19.69
CA ALA A 383 -1.37 10.19 -20.05
C ALA A 383 -1.51 10.40 -21.57
N ASN A 384 -0.87 9.57 -22.40
CA ASN A 384 -0.99 9.61 -23.85
C ASN A 384 -2.43 9.36 -24.31
N LEU A 385 -3.13 8.43 -23.71
CA LEU A 385 -4.55 8.16 -24.00
C LEU A 385 -5.43 9.36 -23.62
N LEU A 386 -5.18 10.02 -22.51
CA LEU A 386 -5.89 11.24 -22.09
C LEU A 386 -5.62 12.41 -23.03
N LEU A 387 -4.36 12.59 -23.48
CA LEU A 387 -3.99 13.61 -24.46
C LEU A 387 -4.67 13.39 -25.82
N ALA A 388 -4.65 12.15 -26.33
CA ALA A 388 -5.34 11.80 -27.57
C ALA A 388 -6.83 12.10 -27.47
N ARG A 389 -7.47 11.78 -26.34
CA ARG A 389 -8.87 12.08 -26.10
C ARG A 389 -9.15 13.58 -26.01
N ALA A 390 -8.27 14.36 -25.39
CA ALA A 390 -8.38 15.81 -25.34
C ALA A 390 -8.32 16.43 -26.75
N ALA A 391 -7.43 15.93 -27.62
CA ALA A 391 -7.32 16.37 -29.00
C ALA A 391 -8.63 16.13 -29.80
N VAL A 392 -9.25 14.97 -29.65
CA VAL A 392 -10.55 14.67 -30.29
C VAL A 392 -11.67 15.61 -29.80
N ARG A 393 -11.59 16.05 -28.54
CA ARG A 393 -12.60 16.93 -27.93
C ARG A 393 -12.34 18.43 -28.10
N GLN A 394 -11.29 18.83 -28.84
CA GLN A 394 -10.94 20.25 -29.00
C GLN A 394 -12.10 21.11 -29.51
N LYS A 395 -12.89 20.60 -30.48
CA LYS A 395 -14.05 21.33 -31.00
C LYS A 395 -15.15 21.53 -29.93
N GLU A 396 -15.40 20.53 -29.11
CA GLU A 396 -16.38 20.59 -28.01
C GLU A 396 -15.90 21.57 -26.92
N ILE A 397 -14.61 21.56 -26.58
CA ILE A 397 -14.00 22.47 -25.61
C ILE A 397 -14.08 23.92 -26.13
N ALA A 398 -13.74 24.15 -27.40
CA ALA A 398 -13.81 25.48 -28.03
C ALA A 398 -15.24 26.02 -28.03
N LEU A 399 -16.23 25.19 -28.35
CA LEU A 399 -17.65 25.56 -28.32
C LEU A 399 -18.10 25.96 -26.91
N ARG A 400 -17.71 25.17 -25.88
CA ARG A 400 -18.06 25.46 -24.49
C ARG A 400 -17.41 26.77 -23.99
N LEU A 401 -16.16 27.03 -24.38
CA LEU A 401 -15.48 28.29 -24.05
C LEU A 401 -16.18 29.48 -24.74
N ALA A 402 -16.60 29.33 -26.00
CA ALA A 402 -17.34 30.36 -26.73
C ALA A 402 -18.71 30.66 -26.11
N LEU A 403 -19.35 29.65 -25.50
CA LEU A 403 -20.61 29.75 -24.76
C LEU A 403 -20.42 30.25 -23.31
N GLY A 404 -19.22 30.70 -22.91
CA GLY A 404 -18.93 31.32 -21.62
C GLY A 404 -18.54 30.36 -20.48
N ALA A 405 -18.20 29.12 -20.76
CA ALA A 405 -17.71 28.20 -19.73
C ALA A 405 -16.32 28.65 -19.24
N SER A 406 -16.12 28.75 -17.90
CA SER A 406 -14.84 29.12 -17.32
C SER A 406 -13.78 28.04 -17.52
N ARG A 407 -12.52 28.44 -17.74
CA ARG A 407 -11.38 27.51 -17.85
C ARG A 407 -11.22 26.64 -16.59
N SER A 408 -11.45 27.20 -15.41
CA SER A 408 -11.38 26.48 -14.13
C SER A 408 -12.37 25.34 -14.04
N ARG A 409 -13.59 25.49 -14.57
CA ARG A 409 -14.61 24.45 -14.59
C ARG A 409 -14.22 23.29 -15.51
N LEU A 410 -13.64 23.58 -16.67
CA LEU A 410 -13.14 22.55 -17.59
C LEU A 410 -11.96 21.77 -16.98
N THR A 411 -11.00 22.49 -16.38
CA THR A 411 -9.85 21.85 -15.71
C THR A 411 -10.32 20.94 -14.57
N ARG A 412 -11.26 21.40 -13.73
CA ARG A 412 -11.83 20.60 -12.64
C ARG A 412 -12.52 19.36 -13.17
N GLN A 413 -13.27 19.45 -14.26
CA GLN A 413 -13.92 18.33 -14.89
C GLN A 413 -12.92 17.28 -15.39
N PHE A 414 -11.83 17.67 -16.09
CA PHE A 414 -10.78 16.77 -16.54
C PHE A 414 -10.05 16.10 -15.37
N LEU A 415 -9.76 16.87 -14.32
CA LEU A 415 -9.17 16.33 -13.09
C LEU A 415 -10.09 15.29 -12.44
N THR A 416 -11.38 15.54 -12.36
CA THR A 416 -12.37 14.58 -11.81
C THR A 416 -12.43 13.31 -12.65
N GLU A 417 -12.42 13.40 -13.98
CA GLU A 417 -12.37 12.22 -14.87
C GLU A 417 -11.08 11.39 -14.62
N SER A 418 -9.92 12.05 -14.50
CA SER A 418 -8.62 11.40 -14.24
C SER A 418 -8.56 10.76 -12.85
N VAL A 419 -9.07 11.44 -11.82
CA VAL A 419 -9.14 10.91 -10.44
C VAL A 419 -10.06 9.68 -10.37
N LEU A 420 -11.20 9.72 -11.07
CA LEU A 420 -12.10 8.57 -11.15
C LEU A 420 -11.43 7.35 -11.80
N LEU A 421 -10.72 7.55 -12.91
CA LEU A 421 -9.94 6.48 -13.56
C LEU A 421 -8.89 5.91 -12.61
N ALA A 422 -8.17 6.79 -11.91
CA ALA A 422 -7.16 6.37 -10.94
C ALA A 422 -7.77 5.59 -9.77
N LEU A 423 -8.93 6.01 -9.25
CA LEU A 423 -9.63 5.31 -8.17
C LEU A 423 -10.14 3.94 -8.60
N PHE A 424 -10.72 3.81 -9.81
CA PHE A 424 -11.13 2.51 -10.33
C PHE A 424 -9.91 1.60 -10.58
N GLY A 425 -8.84 2.15 -11.16
CA GLY A 425 -7.58 1.42 -11.35
C GLY A 425 -6.95 0.98 -10.02
N ALA A 426 -6.93 1.86 -9.02
CA ALA A 426 -6.40 1.55 -7.69
C ALA A 426 -7.24 0.49 -6.96
N GLY A 427 -8.57 0.61 -7.01
CA GLY A 427 -9.48 -0.37 -6.39
C GLY A 427 -9.30 -1.77 -7.00
N LEU A 428 -9.30 -1.86 -8.33
CA LEU A 428 -9.07 -3.14 -9.03
C LEU A 428 -7.63 -3.64 -8.79
N GLY A 429 -6.63 -2.76 -8.81
CA GLY A 429 -5.25 -3.08 -8.55
C GLY A 429 -5.04 -3.65 -7.15
N LEU A 430 -5.68 -3.07 -6.13
CA LEU A 430 -5.63 -3.57 -4.76
C LEU A 430 -6.26 -4.98 -4.65
N LEU A 431 -7.39 -5.20 -5.31
CA LEU A 431 -8.02 -6.52 -5.36
C LEU A 431 -7.10 -7.56 -6.04
N LEU A 432 -6.45 -7.19 -7.14
CA LEU A 432 -5.46 -8.04 -7.81
C LEU A 432 -4.23 -8.31 -6.92
N ALA A 433 -3.76 -7.31 -6.18
CA ALA A 433 -2.66 -7.48 -5.23
C ALA A 433 -3.02 -8.47 -4.13
N LEU A 434 -4.21 -8.34 -3.52
CA LEU A 434 -4.70 -9.26 -2.49
C LEU A 434 -4.84 -10.68 -3.03
N ALA A 435 -5.42 -10.86 -4.22
CA ALA A 435 -5.52 -12.17 -4.86
C ALA A 435 -4.14 -12.74 -5.19
N GLY A 436 -3.23 -11.93 -5.72
CA GLY A 436 -1.84 -12.32 -6.03
C GLY A 436 -1.07 -12.76 -4.80
N ILE A 437 -1.18 -12.04 -3.67
CA ILE A 437 -0.55 -12.42 -2.40
C ILE A 437 -1.12 -13.75 -1.89
N GLN A 438 -2.43 -13.99 -2.03
CA GLN A 438 -3.01 -15.29 -1.64
C GLN A 438 -2.48 -16.44 -2.51
N VAL A 439 -2.41 -16.25 -3.82
CA VAL A 439 -1.82 -17.24 -4.74
C VAL A 439 -0.34 -17.47 -4.42
N LEU A 440 0.43 -16.42 -4.14
CA LEU A 440 1.82 -16.57 -3.72
C LEU A 440 1.94 -17.40 -2.43
N LYS A 441 1.09 -17.15 -1.44
CA LYS A 441 1.07 -17.93 -0.19
C LYS A 441 0.77 -19.41 -0.40
N THR A 442 0.01 -19.79 -1.43
CA THR A 442 -0.27 -21.19 -1.75
C THR A 442 0.85 -21.85 -2.55
N LEU A 443 1.61 -21.08 -3.32
CA LEU A 443 2.68 -21.59 -4.18
C LEU A 443 4.05 -21.62 -3.49
N ILE A 444 4.29 -20.75 -2.50
CA ILE A 444 5.52 -20.70 -1.75
C ILE A 444 5.39 -21.60 -0.53
N PRO A 445 6.33 -22.54 -0.31
CA PRO A 445 6.33 -23.33 0.92
C PRO A 445 6.26 -22.41 2.15
N VAL A 446 5.56 -22.85 3.17
CA VAL A 446 5.12 -22.12 4.39
C VAL A 446 6.20 -21.22 5.05
N THR A 447 7.47 -21.41 4.70
CA THR A 447 8.64 -20.74 5.27
C THR A 447 8.70 -19.22 5.08
N ILE A 448 8.10 -18.67 4.02
CA ILE A 448 8.11 -17.21 3.75
C ILE A 448 6.72 -16.59 4.01
N ALA A 449 5.68 -17.41 4.14
CA ALA A 449 4.30 -16.93 4.24
C ALA A 449 3.86 -16.47 5.63
N GLN A 450 4.72 -16.57 6.64
CA GLN A 450 4.40 -16.21 8.03
C GLN A 450 5.14 -14.95 8.53
N VAL A 451 5.84 -14.25 7.66
CA VAL A 451 6.44 -12.94 7.93
C VAL A 451 5.44 -11.81 7.66
#